data_bc8b61d5d15c35550e52e5d4eb6f25b9
#
_entry.id   bc8b61d5d15c35550e52e5d4eb6f25b9
#
_cell.length_a   1.000
_cell.length_b   1.000
_cell.length_c   1.000
_cell.angle_alpha   90.00
_cell.angle_beta   90.00
_cell.angle_gamma   90.00
#
_symmetry.space_group_name_H-M   'P 1'
#
loop_
_entity.id
_entity.type
_entity.pdbx_description
1 polymer ?
#
loop_
_entity_poly.entity_id
_entity_poly.type
_entity_poly.pdbx_seq_one_letter_code
_entity_poly.pdbx_strand_id
1 'polypeptide(L)'
;MTGVQTCALPISGHACTSRGVLGIGVPQATAIADAAGARIRHLDETGVYVHVIADGGMRTGGDVAKAIACGADAVMIGSPLAAAYEAPGRGYHWGMATFHPTLPRGARVKAGNRATLAEILVGPAHENDGTLNLFGALRTSMATTGYETLKEFQKAEVMIAPALQTEGKSLQRAQGIGMGQ
;
A
#
# COMPACT_ATOMS: atom_id res chain seq x y z
N MET A 1 22.40 5.64 -17.89
CA MET A 1 21.33 4.66 -17.62
C MET A 1 21.02 4.75 -16.14
N THR A 2 19.96 5.43 -15.78
CA THR A 2 19.49 5.52 -14.40
C THR A 2 18.80 4.20 -14.05
N GLY A 3 19.52 3.31 -13.38
CA GLY A 3 18.96 2.07 -12.86
C GLY A 3 17.95 2.41 -11.74
N VAL A 4 16.67 2.24 -12.00
CA VAL A 4 15.67 2.19 -10.95
C VAL A 4 15.90 0.88 -10.20
N GLN A 5 16.59 0.94 -9.07
CA GLN A 5 16.63 -0.20 -8.17
C GLN A 5 15.30 -0.24 -7.41
N THR A 6 14.43 -1.13 -7.86
CA THR A 6 13.20 -1.47 -7.17
C THR A 6 13.57 -2.39 -6.02
N CYS A 7 13.53 -1.92 -4.79
CA CYS A 7 13.55 -2.79 -3.62
C CYS A 7 12.14 -3.35 -3.43
N ALA A 8 11.69 -4.17 -4.37
CA ALA A 8 10.52 -5.01 -4.19
C ALA A 8 10.97 -6.20 -3.34
N LEU A 9 10.80 -6.11 -2.03
CA LEU A 9 10.95 -7.25 -1.16
C LEU A 9 9.67 -8.10 -1.28
N PRO A 10 9.69 -9.22 -2.04
CA PRO A 10 8.54 -10.14 -2.12
C PRO A 10 8.16 -10.72 -0.76
N ILE A 11 8.98 -10.51 0.25
CA ILE A 11 8.84 -10.91 1.64
C ILE A 11 7.72 -10.13 2.36
N SER A 12 7.34 -8.97 1.86
CA SER A 12 6.29 -8.12 2.45
C SER A 12 4.95 -8.20 1.74
N GLY A 13 4.89 -8.83 0.56
CA GLY A 13 3.68 -8.95 -0.26
C GLY A 13 2.55 -9.69 0.45
N HIS A 14 1.37 -9.07 0.56
CA HIS A 14 0.20 -9.66 1.23
C HIS A 14 -0.24 -11.00 0.59
N ALA A 15 -0.10 -11.14 -0.72
CA ALA A 15 -0.44 -12.35 -1.47
C ALA A 15 0.73 -13.33 -1.62
N CYS A 16 1.90 -13.01 -1.08
CA CYS A 16 3.09 -13.85 -1.18
C CYS A 16 3.03 -15.02 -0.19
N THR A 17 3.41 -16.21 -0.64
CA THR A 17 3.47 -17.42 0.18
C THR A 17 4.66 -17.43 1.15
N SER A 18 5.68 -16.62 0.91
CA SER A 18 6.95 -16.63 1.66
C SER A 18 6.75 -16.46 3.16
N ARG A 19 5.91 -15.51 3.58
CA ARG A 19 5.68 -15.25 5.02
C ARG A 19 5.03 -16.45 5.73
N GLY A 20 3.99 -17.03 5.13
CA GLY A 20 3.25 -18.15 5.71
C GLY A 20 4.02 -19.47 5.64
N VAL A 21 4.77 -19.70 4.57
CA VAL A 21 5.48 -20.97 4.32
C VAL A 21 6.88 -20.96 4.92
N LEU A 22 7.62 -19.86 4.79
CA LEU A 22 9.02 -19.79 5.21
C LEU A 22 9.20 -19.09 6.56
N GLY A 23 8.17 -18.41 7.08
CA GLY A 23 8.27 -17.63 8.30
C GLY A 23 9.18 -16.39 8.17
N ILE A 24 9.51 -15.97 6.96
CA ILE A 24 10.39 -14.85 6.67
C ILE A 24 9.57 -13.64 6.26
N GLY A 25 9.79 -12.50 6.91
CA GLY A 25 9.13 -11.26 6.56
C GLY A 25 9.56 -10.11 7.46
N VAL A 26 9.45 -8.89 6.94
CA VAL A 26 9.68 -7.65 7.67
C VAL A 26 8.40 -6.82 7.63
N PRO A 27 7.95 -6.21 8.73
CA PRO A 27 6.83 -5.28 8.71
C PRO A 27 7.08 -4.16 7.70
N GLN A 28 6.07 -3.83 6.89
CA GLN A 28 6.24 -2.93 5.74
C GLN A 28 6.77 -1.54 6.14
N ALA A 29 6.27 -0.96 7.23
CA ALA A 29 6.74 0.33 7.71
C ALA A 29 8.24 0.30 8.04
N THR A 30 8.71 -0.74 8.72
CA THR A 30 10.14 -0.95 9.02
C THR A 30 10.96 -1.10 7.75
N ALA A 31 10.52 -1.95 6.81
CA ALA A 31 11.23 -2.18 5.56
C ALA A 31 11.36 -0.89 4.72
N ILE A 32 10.31 -0.08 4.67
CA ILE A 32 10.35 1.21 3.96
C ILE A 32 11.31 2.18 4.65
N ALA A 33 11.25 2.31 5.98
CA ALA A 33 12.10 3.21 6.73
C ALA A 33 13.59 2.83 6.59
N ASP A 34 13.92 1.54 6.66
CA ASP A 34 15.29 1.04 6.47
C ASP A 34 15.79 1.31 5.05
N ALA A 35 14.95 1.06 4.03
CA ALA A 35 15.29 1.34 2.63
C ALA A 35 15.45 2.85 2.38
N ALA A 36 14.61 3.69 2.97
CA ALA A 36 14.73 5.14 2.89
C ALA A 36 16.02 5.65 3.56
N GLY A 37 16.38 5.10 4.71
CA GLY A 37 17.67 5.39 5.37
C GLY A 37 18.88 4.96 4.53
N ALA A 38 18.81 3.80 3.89
CA ALA A 38 19.85 3.32 2.97
C ALA A 38 19.97 4.22 1.73
N ARG A 39 18.84 4.68 1.18
CA ARG A 39 18.81 5.64 0.07
C ARG A 39 19.53 6.95 0.41
N ILE A 40 19.33 7.50 1.61
CA ILE A 40 19.99 8.75 2.04
C ILE A 40 21.50 8.53 2.06
N ARG A 41 21.98 7.46 2.70
CA ARG A 41 23.41 7.14 2.71
C ARG A 41 23.99 6.97 1.30
N HIS A 42 23.27 6.24 0.42
CA HIS A 42 23.69 6.08 -0.97
C HIS A 42 23.76 7.40 -1.73
N LEU A 43 22.79 8.29 -1.52
CA LEU A 43 22.81 9.63 -2.12
C LEU A 43 24.01 10.46 -1.62
N ASP A 44 24.29 10.41 -0.32
CA ASP A 44 25.42 11.14 0.28
C ASP A 44 26.77 10.63 -0.24
N GLU A 45 26.90 9.31 -0.44
CA GLU A 45 28.15 8.68 -0.91
C GLU A 45 28.37 8.81 -2.42
N THR A 46 27.29 8.79 -3.22
CA THR A 46 27.40 8.67 -4.69
C THR A 46 26.85 9.86 -5.46
N GLY A 47 26.07 10.72 -4.82
CA GLY A 47 25.30 11.78 -5.49
C GLY A 47 24.12 11.26 -6.31
N VAL A 48 23.82 9.96 -6.28
CA VAL A 48 22.77 9.33 -7.09
C VAL A 48 21.53 9.08 -6.23
N TYR A 49 20.39 9.69 -6.62
CA TYR A 49 19.11 9.42 -5.97
C TYR A 49 18.48 8.15 -6.55
N VAL A 50 18.12 7.21 -5.68
CA VAL A 50 17.36 6.01 -6.03
C VAL A 50 15.97 6.06 -5.40
N HIS A 51 14.96 5.59 -6.13
CA HIS A 51 13.58 5.61 -5.64
C HIS A 51 13.28 4.36 -4.80
N VAL A 52 12.55 4.57 -3.71
CA VAL A 52 11.99 3.48 -2.88
C VAL A 52 10.53 3.30 -3.25
N ILE A 53 10.17 2.11 -3.76
CA ILE A 53 8.79 1.74 -4.08
C ILE A 53 8.32 0.74 -3.03
N ALA A 54 7.28 1.10 -2.27
CA ALA A 54 6.68 0.21 -1.29
C ALA A 54 5.74 -0.78 -1.99
N ASP A 55 6.09 -2.07 -1.96
CA ASP A 55 5.31 -3.14 -2.58
C ASP A 55 4.69 -4.05 -1.53
N GLY A 56 3.38 -4.21 -1.60
CA GLY A 56 2.61 -5.11 -0.78
C GLY A 56 1.81 -4.44 0.35
N GLY A 57 0.62 -4.99 0.57
CA GLY A 57 -0.24 -4.59 1.68
C GLY A 57 -1.04 -3.30 1.49
N MET A 58 -0.91 -2.61 0.37
CA MET A 58 -1.63 -1.36 0.08
C MET A 58 -3.09 -1.68 -0.26
N ARG A 59 -4.01 -1.47 0.68
CA ARG A 59 -5.45 -1.74 0.52
C ARG A 59 -6.30 -0.50 0.61
N THR A 60 -5.85 0.47 1.38
CA THR A 60 -6.59 1.70 1.68
C THR A 60 -5.74 2.93 1.42
N GLY A 61 -6.37 4.08 1.30
CA GLY A 61 -5.65 5.35 1.20
C GLY A 61 -4.77 5.64 2.42
N GLY A 62 -5.18 5.18 3.61
CA GLY A 62 -4.35 5.27 4.82
C GLY A 62 -3.07 4.42 4.75
N ASP A 63 -3.11 3.26 4.07
CA ASP A 63 -1.90 2.47 3.85
C ASP A 63 -0.94 3.19 2.90
N VAL A 64 -1.47 3.81 1.85
CA VAL A 64 -0.68 4.64 0.91
C VAL A 64 -0.02 5.80 1.66
N ALA A 65 -0.80 6.55 2.46
CA ALA A 65 -0.27 7.68 3.23
C ALA A 65 0.83 7.25 4.20
N LYS A 66 0.63 6.17 4.95
CA LYS A 66 1.66 5.61 5.85
C LYS A 66 2.93 5.20 5.11
N ALA A 67 2.80 4.57 3.94
CA ALA A 67 3.97 4.16 3.15
C ALA A 67 4.82 5.38 2.71
N ILE A 68 4.17 6.45 2.24
CA ILE A 68 4.87 7.69 1.86
C ILE A 68 5.49 8.35 3.10
N ALA A 69 4.76 8.45 4.22
CA ALA A 69 5.28 9.02 5.46
C ALA A 69 6.50 8.24 6.00
N CYS A 70 6.54 6.92 5.82
CA CYS A 70 7.71 6.10 6.15
C CYS A 70 8.91 6.27 5.21
N GLY A 71 8.77 7.04 4.12
CA GLY A 71 9.86 7.39 3.23
C GLY A 71 9.79 6.78 1.83
N ALA A 72 8.71 6.08 1.45
CA ALA A 72 8.54 5.61 0.08
C ALA A 72 8.31 6.79 -0.89
N ASP A 73 8.82 6.65 -2.11
CA ASP A 73 8.57 7.61 -3.21
C ASP A 73 7.33 7.23 -4.01
N ALA A 74 6.99 5.95 -4.02
CA ALA A 74 5.82 5.41 -4.70
C ALA A 74 5.32 4.14 -3.99
N VAL A 75 4.12 3.68 -4.37
CA VAL A 75 3.52 2.44 -3.89
C VAL A 75 3.15 1.52 -5.05
N MET A 76 3.29 0.22 -4.83
CA MET A 76 2.79 -0.82 -5.72
C MET A 76 1.43 -1.29 -5.21
N ILE A 77 0.41 -1.18 -6.05
CA ILE A 77 -0.99 -1.50 -5.70
C ILE A 77 -1.46 -2.67 -6.55
N GLY A 78 -1.87 -3.75 -5.92
CA GLY A 78 -2.38 -4.95 -6.58
C GLY A 78 -3.89 -5.15 -6.40
N SER A 79 -4.29 -5.63 -5.23
CA SER A 79 -5.69 -6.01 -4.97
C SER A 79 -6.71 -4.90 -5.21
N PRO A 80 -6.48 -3.64 -4.80
CA PRO A 80 -7.42 -2.55 -5.12
C PRO A 80 -7.62 -2.36 -6.62
N LEU A 81 -6.55 -2.42 -7.42
CA LEU A 81 -6.67 -2.27 -8.88
C LEU A 81 -7.32 -3.49 -9.53
N ALA A 82 -7.07 -4.68 -8.99
CA ALA A 82 -7.74 -5.91 -9.45
C ALA A 82 -9.25 -5.90 -9.17
N ALA A 83 -9.72 -5.10 -8.22
CA ALA A 83 -11.13 -4.90 -7.91
C ALA A 83 -11.84 -3.89 -8.83
N ALA A 84 -11.11 -3.21 -9.71
CA ALA A 84 -11.70 -2.32 -10.71
C ALA A 84 -12.56 -3.12 -11.71
N TYR A 85 -13.67 -2.53 -12.15
CA TYR A 85 -14.53 -3.15 -13.18
C TYR A 85 -13.79 -3.36 -14.50
N GLU A 86 -12.83 -2.49 -14.80
CA GLU A 86 -11.99 -2.51 -16.01
C GLU A 86 -10.85 -3.53 -15.92
N ALA A 87 -10.59 -4.09 -14.73
CA ALA A 87 -9.48 -5.02 -14.54
C ALA A 87 -9.71 -6.33 -15.32
N PRO A 88 -8.75 -6.77 -16.15
CA PRO A 88 -8.92 -7.95 -17.00
C PRO A 88 -9.09 -9.24 -16.19
N GLY A 89 -8.64 -9.28 -14.94
CA GLY A 89 -8.79 -10.41 -14.03
C GLY A 89 -10.19 -10.60 -13.47
N ARG A 90 -11.15 -9.71 -13.77
CA ARG A 90 -12.54 -9.79 -13.33
C ARG A 90 -12.67 -10.05 -11.83
N GLY A 91 -11.96 -9.26 -11.02
CA GLY A 91 -11.94 -9.39 -9.57
C GLY A 91 -11.01 -10.48 -9.03
N TYR A 92 -10.14 -11.02 -9.85
CA TYR A 92 -9.09 -11.94 -9.43
C TYR A 92 -7.72 -11.41 -9.82
N HIS A 93 -6.72 -11.71 -8.99
CA HIS A 93 -5.31 -11.55 -9.33
C HIS A 93 -4.48 -12.70 -8.74
N TRP A 94 -3.21 -12.77 -9.07
CA TRP A 94 -2.29 -13.80 -8.59
C TRP A 94 -0.87 -13.28 -8.49
N GLY A 95 -0.10 -13.86 -7.58
CA GLY A 95 1.30 -13.51 -7.39
C GLY A 95 2.21 -14.12 -8.45
N MET A 96 3.30 -13.43 -8.74
CA MET A 96 4.31 -13.85 -9.72
C MET A 96 5.11 -15.08 -9.28
N ALA A 97 5.28 -15.25 -7.97
CA ALA A 97 6.18 -16.26 -7.39
C ALA A 97 5.53 -17.62 -7.15
N THR A 98 4.19 -17.73 -7.20
CA THR A 98 3.48 -18.97 -6.93
C THR A 98 3.15 -19.67 -8.24
N PHE A 99 3.58 -20.92 -8.39
CA PHE A 99 3.24 -21.76 -9.54
C PHE A 99 1.80 -22.26 -9.44
N HIS A 100 1.10 -22.28 -10.58
CA HIS A 100 -0.21 -22.89 -10.72
C HIS A 100 -0.32 -23.57 -12.10
N PRO A 101 -0.76 -24.84 -12.15
CA PRO A 101 -0.74 -25.62 -13.40
C PRO A 101 -1.65 -25.09 -14.52
N THR A 102 -2.74 -24.42 -14.16
CA THR A 102 -3.70 -23.87 -15.13
C THR A 102 -3.64 -22.35 -15.28
N LEU A 103 -2.81 -21.68 -14.49
CA LEU A 103 -2.56 -20.26 -14.56
C LEU A 103 -1.08 -20.05 -14.83
N PRO A 104 -0.71 -19.04 -15.60
CA PRO A 104 0.71 -18.75 -15.84
C PRO A 104 1.46 -18.49 -14.54
N ARG A 105 0.78 -18.10 -13.47
CA ARG A 105 1.40 -17.72 -12.19
C ARG A 105 0.41 -17.86 -11.03
N GLY A 106 0.79 -18.56 -10.01
CA GLY A 106 0.27 -18.51 -8.68
C GLY A 106 -1.18 -18.88 -8.40
N ALA A 107 -1.48 -19.00 -7.14
CA ALA A 107 -2.85 -19.14 -6.65
C ALA A 107 -3.65 -17.86 -6.90
N ARG A 108 -4.92 -18.00 -7.28
CA ARG A 108 -5.81 -16.86 -7.44
C ARG A 108 -6.17 -16.24 -6.09
N VAL A 109 -6.14 -14.92 -6.04
CA VAL A 109 -6.67 -14.12 -4.95
C VAL A 109 -7.93 -13.44 -5.43
N LYS A 110 -9.04 -13.61 -4.72
CA LYS A 110 -10.30 -12.95 -5.02
C LYS A 110 -10.28 -11.55 -4.38
N ALA A 111 -10.22 -10.52 -5.20
CA ALA A 111 -10.38 -9.12 -4.77
C ALA A 111 -11.86 -8.68 -4.85
N GLY A 112 -12.65 -9.35 -5.70
CA GLY A 112 -14.02 -8.93 -6.05
C GLY A 112 -14.02 -7.75 -7.04
N ASN A 113 -15.20 -7.39 -7.53
CA ASN A 113 -15.40 -6.16 -8.32
C ASN A 113 -16.05 -5.14 -7.40
N ARG A 114 -15.51 -3.91 -7.33
CA ARG A 114 -15.92 -2.92 -6.36
C ARG A 114 -16.38 -1.60 -6.98
N ALA A 115 -15.59 -1.04 -7.88
CA ALA A 115 -15.81 0.28 -8.46
C ALA A 115 -15.05 0.41 -9.78
N THR A 116 -15.18 1.55 -10.45
CA THR A 116 -14.31 1.90 -11.58
C THR A 116 -12.90 2.23 -11.11
N LEU A 117 -11.93 2.12 -12.00
CA LEU A 117 -10.55 2.49 -11.71
C LEU A 117 -10.44 3.97 -11.26
N ALA A 118 -11.24 4.85 -11.87
CA ALA A 118 -11.29 6.25 -11.51
C ALA A 118 -11.78 6.45 -10.06
N GLU A 119 -12.84 5.78 -9.64
CA GLU A 119 -13.36 5.86 -8.28
C GLU A 119 -12.36 5.31 -7.26
N ILE A 120 -11.67 4.21 -7.58
CA ILE A 120 -10.65 3.65 -6.70
C ILE A 120 -9.49 4.62 -6.51
N LEU A 121 -9.02 5.26 -7.57
CA LEU A 121 -7.83 6.13 -7.50
C LEU A 121 -8.15 7.56 -7.08
N VAL A 122 -9.16 8.18 -7.70
CA VAL A 122 -9.41 9.63 -7.57
C VAL A 122 -10.79 9.98 -7.04
N GLY A 123 -11.66 8.99 -6.85
CA GLY A 123 -13.01 9.17 -6.31
C GLY A 123 -14.08 9.52 -7.34
N PRO A 124 -15.29 9.85 -6.87
CA PRO A 124 -15.67 10.01 -5.46
C PRO A 124 -15.70 8.70 -4.68
N ALA A 125 -15.47 8.77 -3.36
CA ALA A 125 -15.67 7.64 -2.46
C ALA A 125 -17.12 7.64 -1.96
N HIS A 126 -17.80 6.50 -2.07
CA HIS A 126 -19.13 6.30 -1.49
C HIS A 126 -19.09 5.39 -0.25
N GLU A 127 -17.89 4.89 0.09
CA GLU A 127 -17.65 4.04 1.25
C GLU A 127 -16.69 4.74 2.21
N ASN A 128 -16.80 4.45 3.49
CA ASN A 128 -15.96 5.04 4.53
C ASN A 128 -14.83 4.11 4.99
N ASP A 129 -14.56 3.04 4.25
CA ASP A 129 -13.56 2.01 4.56
C ASP A 129 -12.14 2.32 4.03
N GLY A 130 -11.99 3.43 3.30
CA GLY A 130 -10.71 3.90 2.75
C GLY A 130 -10.25 3.17 1.48
N THR A 131 -11.08 2.31 0.89
CA THR A 131 -10.72 1.53 -0.31
C THR A 131 -10.94 2.27 -1.62
N LEU A 132 -11.67 3.38 -1.59
CA LEU A 132 -11.89 4.27 -2.73
C LEU A 132 -11.14 5.60 -2.52
N ASN A 133 -10.91 6.32 -3.63
CA ASN A 133 -10.24 7.61 -3.63
C ASN A 133 -8.87 7.60 -2.91
N LEU A 134 -8.00 6.66 -3.29
CA LEU A 134 -6.70 6.46 -2.64
C LEU A 134 -5.82 7.72 -2.68
N PHE A 135 -5.84 8.46 -3.79
CA PHE A 135 -5.09 9.71 -3.92
C PHE A 135 -5.70 10.86 -3.11
N GLY A 136 -7.04 10.92 -3.02
CA GLY A 136 -7.69 11.91 -2.17
C GLY A 136 -7.38 11.67 -0.69
N ALA A 137 -7.34 10.42 -0.25
CA ALA A 137 -6.96 10.08 1.11
C ALA A 137 -5.50 10.49 1.42
N LEU A 138 -4.55 10.24 0.50
CA LEU A 138 -3.17 10.71 0.63
C LEU A 138 -3.11 12.25 0.73
N ARG A 139 -3.80 12.95 -0.19
CA ARG A 139 -3.86 14.43 -0.17
C ARG A 139 -4.44 14.97 1.13
N THR A 140 -5.50 14.34 1.63
CA THR A 140 -6.13 14.72 2.91
C THR A 140 -5.17 14.48 4.07
N SER A 141 -4.46 13.35 4.09
CA SER A 141 -3.44 13.08 5.11
C SER A 141 -2.35 14.13 5.12
N MET A 142 -1.81 14.48 3.94
CA MET A 142 -0.80 15.54 3.79
C MET A 142 -1.33 16.89 4.29
N ALA A 143 -2.53 17.30 3.85
CA ALA A 143 -3.13 18.56 4.24
C ALA A 143 -3.40 18.63 5.76
N THR A 144 -3.93 17.54 6.33
CA THR A 144 -4.22 17.49 7.78
C THR A 144 -2.96 17.61 8.64
N THR A 145 -1.84 17.10 8.15
CA THR A 145 -0.54 17.15 8.84
C THR A 145 0.32 18.35 8.44
N GLY A 146 -0.17 19.22 7.56
CA GLY A 146 0.49 20.47 7.18
C GLY A 146 1.60 20.32 6.14
N TYR A 147 1.58 19.28 5.31
CA TYR A 147 2.58 19.07 4.26
C TYR A 147 1.99 19.34 2.87
N GLU A 148 2.72 20.09 2.05
CA GLU A 148 2.30 20.47 0.69
C GLU A 148 2.86 19.51 -0.38
N THR A 149 4.03 18.93 -0.13
CA THR A 149 4.71 18.06 -1.09
C THR A 149 4.94 16.66 -0.53
N LEU A 150 5.04 15.65 -1.42
CA LEU A 150 5.38 14.28 -1.03
C LEU A 150 6.73 14.20 -0.32
N LYS A 151 7.70 15.01 -0.76
CA LYS A 151 9.05 15.03 -0.16
C LYS A 151 9.05 15.57 1.26
N GLU A 152 8.21 16.54 1.55
CA GLU A 152 8.01 17.03 2.91
C GLU A 152 7.25 16.02 3.76
N PHE A 153 6.20 15.41 3.19
CA PHE A 153 5.42 14.40 3.89
C PHE A 153 6.23 13.14 4.26
N GLN A 154 7.29 12.82 3.52
CA GLN A 154 8.26 11.77 3.90
C GLN A 154 9.02 12.07 5.21
N LYS A 155 8.88 13.28 5.76
CA LYS A 155 9.47 13.68 7.04
C LYS A 155 8.46 13.69 8.19
N ALA A 156 7.20 13.30 7.93
CA ALA A 156 6.16 13.23 8.94
C ALA A 156 6.55 12.23 10.05
N GLU A 157 6.36 12.64 11.29
CA GLU A 157 6.54 11.72 12.41
C GLU A 157 5.51 10.58 12.36
N VAL A 158 5.99 9.36 12.50
CA VAL A 158 5.17 8.16 12.53
C VAL A 158 5.39 7.45 13.85
N MET A 159 4.30 7.19 14.58
CA MET A 159 4.35 6.46 15.84
C MET A 159 3.83 5.03 15.63
N ILE A 160 4.49 4.07 16.28
CA ILE A 160 4.01 2.68 16.33
C ILE A 160 2.98 2.57 17.44
N ALA A 161 1.73 2.25 17.09
CA ALA A 161 0.71 1.94 18.08
C ALA A 161 0.95 0.54 18.66
N PRO A 162 1.02 0.39 19.98
CA PRO A 162 1.29 -0.91 20.61
C PRO A 162 0.13 -1.90 20.49
N ALA A 163 -1.08 -1.43 20.20
CA ALA A 163 -2.27 -2.26 20.05
C ALA A 163 -3.28 -1.64 19.08
N LEU A 164 -4.03 -2.51 18.37
CA LEU A 164 -5.15 -2.12 17.50
C LEU A 164 -6.47 -1.89 18.26
N GLN A 165 -6.47 -2.02 19.57
CA GLN A 165 -7.67 -1.94 20.44
C GLN A 165 -8.36 -0.58 20.44
N THR A 166 -7.68 0.47 19.95
CA THR A 166 -8.21 1.82 19.83
C THR A 166 -8.84 2.14 18.47
N GLU A 167 -8.94 1.14 17.58
CA GLU A 167 -9.52 1.33 16.24
C GLU A 167 -11.05 1.45 16.29
N GLY A 168 -11.54 2.68 16.34
CA GLY A 168 -12.97 2.98 16.43
C GLY A 168 -13.81 2.45 15.26
N LYS A 169 -13.22 2.26 14.09
CA LYS A 169 -13.90 1.66 12.92
C LYS A 169 -14.30 0.21 13.13
N SER A 170 -13.51 -0.55 13.86
CA SER A 170 -13.88 -1.92 14.23
C SER A 170 -15.12 -1.95 15.09
N LEU A 171 -15.23 -1.03 16.05
CA LEU A 171 -16.40 -0.89 16.90
C LEU A 171 -17.63 -0.43 16.11
N GLN A 172 -17.49 0.56 15.23
CA GLN A 172 -18.58 1.03 14.38
C GLN A 172 -19.15 -0.09 13.50
N ARG A 173 -18.29 -0.89 12.89
CA ARG A 173 -18.69 -2.04 12.07
C ARG A 173 -19.38 -3.13 12.88
N ALA A 174 -18.82 -3.46 14.05
CA ALA A 174 -19.39 -4.49 14.93
C ALA A 174 -20.78 -4.09 15.49
N GLN A 175 -21.00 -2.81 15.71
CA GLN A 175 -22.28 -2.29 16.23
C GLN A 175 -23.30 -2.04 15.13
N GLY A 176 -22.94 -2.11 13.85
CA GLY A 176 -23.84 -1.82 12.74
C GLY A 176 -24.28 -0.35 12.68
N ILE A 177 -23.61 0.54 13.39
CA ILE A 177 -23.90 1.98 13.38
C ILE A 177 -23.11 2.57 12.21
N GLY A 178 -23.77 2.66 11.06
CA GLY A 178 -23.21 3.24 9.86
C GLY A 178 -23.30 4.76 9.86
N MET A 179 -22.34 5.41 9.19
CA MET A 179 -22.51 6.78 8.76
C MET A 179 -23.32 6.79 7.47
N GLY A 180 -24.42 7.55 7.46
CA GLY A 180 -25.19 7.77 6.24
C GLY A 180 -26.31 6.77 5.96
N GLN A 181 -26.92 6.23 7.00
CA GLN A 181 -28.27 5.67 6.91
C GLN A 181 -29.29 6.67 7.38
#